data_45f360533fbe605397c8d586fae94f6c
#
_entry.id   45f360533fbe605397c8d586fae94f6c
#
_cell.length_a   1.000
_cell.length_b   1.000
_cell.length_c   1.000
_cell.angle_alpha   90.00
_cell.angle_beta   90.00
_cell.angle_gamma   90.00
#
_symmetry.space_group_name_H-M   'P 1'
#
loop_
_entity.id
_entity.type
_entity.pdbx_description
1 polymer ?
#
loop_
_entity_poly.entity_id
_entity_poly.type
_entity_poly.pdbx_seq_one_letter_code
_entity_poly.pdbx_strand_id
1 'polypeptide(L)'
;MSENKFGKIEGFPEGSVFEKRSEIKAAGLHNHLVNGISRVAGVGCDCIVLNGGYIDDQDSGDKILYTGEGGRKKNSTKHTFDQPFLRGNLDLSKNKYNGLPIRVIRGSKHFEKKYSPISGYRYDGLYYLDDYYAEEGAHGHRIWRYSLTKEVNTDLPP
;
A
#
# COMPACT_ATOMS: atom_id res chain seq x y z
N MET A 1 24.32 -0.93 -4.66
CA MET A 1 23.06 -0.91 -5.42
C MET A 1 21.94 -1.39 -4.49
N SER A 2 20.98 -0.54 -4.23
CA SER A 2 19.86 -0.95 -3.41
C SER A 2 18.83 -1.67 -4.27
N GLU A 3 18.59 -2.92 -3.97
CA GLU A 3 17.51 -3.66 -4.59
C GLU A 3 16.29 -3.62 -3.67
N ASN A 4 15.11 -3.46 -4.26
CA ASN A 4 13.89 -3.63 -3.50
C ASN A 4 13.80 -5.07 -3.02
N LYS A 5 13.53 -5.23 -1.74
CA LYS A 5 13.34 -6.54 -1.14
C LYS A 5 11.88 -6.73 -0.79
N PHE A 6 11.35 -7.89 -1.07
CA PHE A 6 10.03 -8.28 -0.62
C PHE A 6 10.11 -8.84 0.79
N GLY A 7 9.07 -8.63 1.59
CA GLY A 7 8.97 -9.22 2.90
C GLY A 7 9.65 -8.42 4.01
N LYS A 8 10.05 -9.12 5.04
CA LYS A 8 10.64 -8.51 6.24
C LYS A 8 11.98 -7.85 5.93
N ILE A 9 12.19 -6.67 6.53
CA ILE A 9 13.46 -5.95 6.46
C ILE A 9 14.11 -6.03 7.84
N GLU A 10 15.32 -6.54 7.89
CA GLU A 10 16.07 -6.64 9.13
C GLU A 10 16.24 -5.28 9.80
N GLY A 11 16.02 -5.23 11.10
CA GLY A 11 16.13 -4.01 11.90
C GLY A 11 14.84 -3.19 11.99
N PHE A 12 13.83 -3.53 11.20
CA PHE A 12 12.55 -2.79 11.17
C PHE A 12 11.36 -3.74 11.31
N PRO A 13 11.11 -4.25 12.54
CA PRO A 13 9.98 -5.14 12.76
C PRO A 13 8.64 -4.41 12.65
N GLU A 14 7.58 -5.18 12.57
CA GLU A 14 6.21 -4.65 12.63
C GLU A 14 6.06 -3.77 13.88
N GLY A 15 5.46 -2.59 13.70
CA GLY A 15 5.34 -1.57 14.74
C GLY A 15 6.41 -0.49 14.67
N SER A 16 7.43 -0.63 13.84
CA SER A 16 8.44 0.42 13.63
C SER A 16 7.80 1.72 13.19
N VAL A 17 8.25 2.84 13.77
CA VAL A 17 7.70 4.17 13.49
C VAL A 17 8.72 5.06 12.81
N PHE A 18 8.22 5.97 11.98
CA PHE A 18 9.03 6.91 11.21
C PHE A 18 8.36 8.26 11.20
N GLU A 19 9.13 9.33 11.21
CA GLU A 19 8.58 10.69 11.10
C GLU A 19 8.32 11.09 9.65
N LYS A 20 9.19 10.64 8.73
CA LYS A 20 9.19 11.10 7.34
C LYS A 20 9.32 9.95 6.35
N ARG A 21 8.80 10.17 5.13
CA ARG A 21 8.95 9.24 4.02
C ARG A 21 10.42 8.98 3.68
N SER A 22 11.29 9.97 3.84
CA SER A 22 12.73 9.82 3.59
C SER A 22 13.37 8.78 4.51
N GLU A 23 12.92 8.69 5.75
CA GLU A 23 13.39 7.69 6.71
C GLU A 23 12.94 6.28 6.33
N ILE A 24 11.70 6.15 5.85
CA ILE A 24 11.15 4.89 5.36
C ILE A 24 11.96 4.40 4.16
N LYS A 25 12.28 5.30 3.24
CA LYS A 25 13.08 4.98 2.06
C LYS A 25 14.50 4.58 2.46
N ALA A 26 15.13 5.31 3.36
CA ALA A 26 16.46 4.99 3.86
C ALA A 26 16.52 3.63 4.55
N ALA A 27 15.44 3.23 5.21
CA ALA A 27 15.31 1.93 5.86
C ALA A 27 15.09 0.78 4.88
N GLY A 28 14.75 1.09 3.63
CA GLY A 28 14.53 0.07 2.60
C GLY A 28 13.13 -0.49 2.54
N LEU A 29 12.17 0.08 3.26
CA LEU A 29 10.79 -0.43 3.28
C LEU A 29 9.98 0.02 2.07
N HIS A 30 10.21 1.25 1.60
CA HIS A 30 9.46 1.83 0.48
C HIS A 30 10.42 2.67 -0.38
N ASN A 31 10.28 2.57 -1.69
CA ASN A 31 11.27 3.12 -2.62
C ASN A 31 10.95 4.54 -3.11
N HIS A 32 9.81 5.09 -2.74
CA HIS A 32 9.38 6.42 -3.19
C HIS A 32 9.12 7.36 -2.02
N LEU A 33 9.26 8.66 -2.29
CA LEU A 33 9.02 9.70 -1.27
C LEU A 33 7.55 10.17 -1.24
N VAL A 34 6.81 9.97 -2.33
CA VAL A 34 5.44 10.49 -2.48
C VAL A 34 4.45 9.41 -2.90
N ASN A 35 4.79 8.59 -3.88
CA ASN A 35 3.89 7.55 -4.38
C ASN A 35 3.49 6.58 -3.28
N GLY A 36 2.23 6.13 -3.29
CA GLY A 36 1.74 5.13 -2.35
C GLY A 36 2.23 3.72 -2.65
N ILE A 37 2.46 3.39 -3.93
CA ILE A 37 2.89 2.05 -4.36
C ILE A 37 4.38 2.05 -4.64
N SER A 38 5.12 1.20 -3.91
CA SER A 38 6.51 0.87 -4.21
C SER A 38 6.53 -0.47 -4.94
N ARG A 39 7.28 -0.57 -6.03
CA ARG A 39 7.25 -1.75 -6.91
C ARG A 39 8.61 -2.10 -7.45
N VAL A 40 8.76 -3.38 -7.79
CA VAL A 40 9.81 -3.87 -8.65
C VAL A 40 9.19 -4.04 -10.03
N ALA A 41 9.60 -3.25 -11.01
CA ALA A 41 8.98 -3.20 -12.32
C ALA A 41 8.91 -4.59 -12.97
N GLY A 42 7.73 -4.99 -13.40
CA GLY A 42 7.48 -6.29 -14.02
C GLY A 42 7.37 -7.46 -13.05
N VAL A 43 7.59 -7.25 -11.76
CA VAL A 43 7.59 -8.32 -10.74
C VAL A 43 6.41 -8.19 -9.79
N GLY A 44 6.30 -7.07 -9.09
CA GLY A 44 5.23 -6.87 -8.11
C GLY A 44 5.44 -5.64 -7.23
N CYS A 45 4.49 -5.44 -6.33
CA CYS A 45 4.54 -4.40 -5.31
C CYS A 45 5.21 -4.94 -4.04
N ASP A 46 6.15 -4.20 -3.50
CA ASP A 46 6.83 -4.57 -2.24
C ASP A 46 6.28 -3.84 -1.02
N CYS A 47 5.66 -2.67 -1.22
CA CYS A 47 5.12 -1.87 -0.12
C CYS A 47 4.04 -0.90 -0.60
N ILE A 48 3.04 -0.67 0.26
CA ILE A 48 2.05 0.39 0.05
C ILE A 48 2.00 1.29 1.28
N VAL A 49 1.64 2.57 1.06
CA VAL A 49 1.41 3.54 2.12
C VAL A 49 -0.05 4.00 2.10
N LEU A 50 -0.69 3.93 3.26
CA LEU A 50 -2.05 4.44 3.49
C LEU A 50 -1.93 5.74 4.30
N ASN A 51 -2.01 6.87 3.61
CA ASN A 51 -1.86 8.17 4.26
C ASN A 51 -2.63 9.24 3.47
N GLY A 52 -3.84 9.55 3.91
CA GLY A 52 -4.75 10.44 3.19
C GLY A 52 -5.46 9.75 2.03
N GLY A 53 -4.76 8.99 1.25
CA GLY A 53 -5.25 8.08 0.21
C GLY A 53 -6.41 8.55 -0.67
N TYR A 54 -7.12 7.59 -1.21
CA TYR A 54 -8.31 7.82 -2.03
C TYR A 54 -9.57 7.61 -1.19
N ILE A 55 -10.63 8.35 -1.51
CA ILE A 55 -11.92 8.25 -0.81
C ILE A 55 -12.49 6.82 -0.80
N ASP A 56 -12.14 6.04 -1.81
CA ASP A 56 -12.65 4.68 -1.97
C ASP A 56 -11.90 3.63 -1.12
N ASP A 57 -10.79 4.00 -0.49
CA ASP A 57 -10.03 3.08 0.35
C ASP A 57 -10.86 2.64 1.57
N GLN A 58 -10.77 1.35 1.91
CA GLN A 58 -11.39 0.79 3.10
C GLN A 58 -10.34 0.04 3.92
N ASP A 59 -10.40 0.17 5.24
CA ASP A 59 -9.43 -0.44 6.14
C ASP A 59 -10.12 -0.97 7.37
N SER A 60 -10.06 -2.28 7.57
CA SER A 60 -10.57 -2.94 8.77
C SER A 60 -9.46 -3.61 9.59
N GLY A 61 -8.23 -3.15 9.42
CA GLY A 61 -7.06 -3.67 10.13
C GLY A 61 -6.40 -4.81 9.37
N ASP A 62 -6.85 -6.02 9.58
CA ASP A 62 -6.29 -7.20 8.94
C ASP A 62 -6.73 -7.36 7.48
N LYS A 63 -7.75 -6.62 7.07
CA LYS A 63 -8.21 -6.59 5.68
C LYS A 63 -8.28 -5.16 5.19
N ILE A 64 -7.73 -4.94 4.01
CA ILE A 64 -7.68 -3.63 3.37
C ILE A 64 -8.23 -3.77 1.96
N LEU A 65 -9.13 -2.86 1.57
CA LEU A 65 -9.52 -2.67 0.19
C LEU A 65 -8.86 -1.40 -0.31
N TYR A 66 -7.77 -1.56 -1.03
CA TYR A 66 -6.90 -0.48 -1.48
C TYR A 66 -7.31 -0.02 -2.87
N THR A 67 -7.25 1.29 -3.09
CA THR A 67 -7.52 1.89 -4.41
C THR A 67 -6.20 2.12 -5.12
N GLY A 68 -6.13 1.75 -6.39
CA GLY A 68 -4.96 1.96 -7.22
C GLY A 68 -4.63 3.43 -7.41
N GLU A 69 -3.54 3.70 -8.10
CA GLU A 69 -3.03 5.06 -8.33
C GLU A 69 -3.55 5.65 -9.64
N GLY A 70 -3.47 6.98 -9.75
CA GLY A 70 -3.89 7.73 -10.95
C GLY A 70 -5.35 8.11 -10.93
N GLY A 71 -5.83 8.60 -12.09
CA GLY A 71 -7.21 9.03 -12.25
C GLY A 71 -7.51 10.42 -11.71
N ARG A 72 -6.52 11.11 -11.13
CA ARG A 72 -6.68 12.47 -10.59
C ARG A 72 -5.82 13.46 -11.36
N LYS A 73 -6.34 14.67 -11.51
CA LYS A 73 -5.52 15.79 -11.99
C LYS A 73 -4.54 16.18 -10.89
N LYS A 74 -3.40 16.76 -11.30
CA LYS A 74 -2.43 17.32 -10.37
C LYS A 74 -3.11 18.27 -9.39
N ASN A 75 -2.83 18.10 -8.08
CA ASN A 75 -3.38 18.89 -6.99
C ASN A 75 -4.89 18.73 -6.76
N SER A 76 -5.50 17.67 -7.30
CA SER A 76 -6.91 17.34 -7.06
C SER A 76 -7.03 16.10 -6.20
N THR A 77 -8.06 16.07 -5.33
CA THR A 77 -8.41 14.89 -4.52
C THR A 77 -9.50 14.07 -5.19
N LYS A 78 -10.10 14.56 -6.27
CA LYS A 78 -11.19 13.87 -6.98
C LYS A 78 -10.66 13.13 -8.18
N HIS A 79 -11.21 11.95 -8.44
CA HIS A 79 -11.00 11.25 -9.70
C HIS A 79 -11.72 11.99 -10.83
N THR A 80 -11.00 12.39 -11.86
CA THR A 80 -11.53 13.10 -13.01
C THR A 80 -11.37 12.31 -14.29
N PHE A 81 -10.70 11.17 -14.25
CA PHE A 81 -10.56 10.23 -15.37
C PHE A 81 -10.28 8.83 -14.81
N ASP A 82 -10.41 7.84 -15.69
CA ASP A 82 -10.21 6.44 -15.32
C ASP A 82 -8.76 6.14 -14.92
N GLN A 83 -8.57 5.30 -13.91
CA GLN A 83 -7.23 4.83 -13.55
C GLN A 83 -6.71 3.86 -14.61
N PRO A 84 -5.47 4.03 -15.08
CA PRO A 84 -4.88 3.11 -16.04
C PRO A 84 -4.45 1.81 -15.37
N PHE A 85 -4.41 0.72 -16.14
CA PHE A 85 -3.84 -0.54 -15.67
C PHE A 85 -2.37 -0.64 -16.13
N LEU A 86 -1.54 0.23 -15.57
CA LEU A 86 -0.13 0.40 -15.90
C LEU A 86 0.69 0.61 -14.65
N ARG A 87 2.02 0.40 -14.75
CA ARG A 87 2.99 0.70 -13.68
C ARG A 87 2.58 0.08 -12.35
N GLY A 88 2.36 0.91 -11.31
CA GLY A 88 2.01 0.43 -9.98
C GLY A 88 0.74 -0.40 -9.95
N ASN A 89 -0.29 0.02 -10.65
CA ASN A 89 -1.55 -0.72 -10.70
C ASN A 89 -1.37 -2.11 -11.34
N LEU A 90 -0.61 -2.19 -12.42
CA LEU A 90 -0.31 -3.46 -13.08
C LEU A 90 0.59 -4.34 -12.22
N ASP A 91 1.68 -3.77 -11.68
CA ASP A 91 2.63 -4.56 -10.90
C ASP A 91 2.03 -5.06 -9.58
N LEU A 92 1.18 -4.26 -8.93
CA LEU A 92 0.47 -4.70 -7.73
C LEU A 92 -0.40 -5.94 -8.03
N SER A 93 -1.04 -5.99 -9.19
CA SER A 93 -1.86 -7.14 -9.57
C SER A 93 -1.07 -8.44 -9.67
N LYS A 94 0.23 -8.35 -9.96
CA LYS A 94 1.08 -9.53 -10.09
C LYS A 94 1.32 -10.26 -8.77
N ASN A 95 1.16 -9.56 -7.65
CA ASN A 95 1.30 -10.18 -6.32
C ASN A 95 0.28 -11.29 -6.08
N LYS A 96 -0.86 -11.26 -6.77
CA LYS A 96 -1.85 -12.34 -6.69
C LYS A 96 -1.29 -13.66 -7.23
N TYR A 97 -0.50 -13.60 -8.29
CA TYR A 97 -0.01 -14.78 -8.98
C TYR A 97 1.34 -15.26 -8.47
N ASN A 98 2.22 -14.33 -8.08
CA ASN A 98 3.55 -14.69 -7.60
C ASN A 98 3.61 -14.94 -6.09
N GLY A 99 2.53 -14.59 -5.35
CA GLY A 99 2.46 -14.81 -3.90
C GLY A 99 3.40 -13.97 -3.06
N LEU A 100 3.96 -12.90 -3.62
CA LEU A 100 4.91 -12.06 -2.87
C LEU A 100 4.19 -11.17 -1.86
N PRO A 101 4.73 -11.04 -0.66
CA PRO A 101 4.13 -10.22 0.39
C PRO A 101 4.28 -8.73 0.11
N ILE A 102 3.38 -7.95 0.68
CA ILE A 102 3.33 -6.50 0.56
C ILE A 102 3.44 -5.91 1.96
N ARG A 103 4.46 -5.07 2.18
CA ARG A 103 4.55 -4.31 3.42
C ARG A 103 3.50 -3.22 3.42
N VAL A 104 2.79 -3.04 4.54
CA VAL A 104 1.79 -1.99 4.72
C VAL A 104 2.29 -0.97 5.72
N ILE A 105 2.26 0.30 5.32
CA ILE A 105 2.62 1.43 6.17
C ILE A 105 1.41 2.35 6.27
N ARG A 106 1.02 2.69 7.50
CA ARG A 106 -0.07 3.64 7.75
C ARG A 106 0.49 4.95 8.27
N GLY A 107 -0.01 6.05 7.71
CA GLY A 107 0.37 7.39 8.13
C GLY A 107 -0.69 8.06 8.99
N SER A 108 -0.30 9.12 9.69
CA SER A 108 -1.19 9.86 10.61
C SER A 108 -2.36 10.55 9.90
N LYS A 109 -2.26 10.76 8.59
CA LYS A 109 -3.33 11.36 7.79
C LYS A 109 -4.29 10.34 7.20
N HIS A 110 -4.10 9.07 7.49
CA HIS A 110 -5.01 8.01 7.06
C HIS A 110 -6.42 8.25 7.62
N PHE A 111 -7.44 8.12 6.79
CA PHE A 111 -8.81 8.48 7.16
C PHE A 111 -9.39 7.56 8.26
N GLU A 112 -8.97 6.29 8.31
CA GLU A 112 -9.45 5.38 9.34
C GLU A 112 -8.60 5.52 10.60
N LYS A 113 -9.05 6.38 11.52
CA LYS A 113 -8.28 6.78 12.70
C LYS A 113 -8.03 5.65 13.68
N LYS A 114 -8.86 4.62 13.67
CA LYS A 114 -8.64 3.44 14.51
C LYS A 114 -7.30 2.77 14.22
N TYR A 115 -6.83 2.84 12.97
CA TYR A 115 -5.60 2.18 12.53
C TYR A 115 -4.46 3.14 12.20
N SER A 116 -4.70 4.45 12.24
CA SER A 116 -3.65 5.42 11.94
C SER A 116 -2.79 5.71 13.18
N PRO A 117 -1.47 5.92 13.00
CA PRO A 117 -0.64 6.40 14.12
C PRO A 117 -1.00 7.85 14.46
N ILE A 118 -0.66 8.30 15.67
CA ILE A 118 -0.93 9.67 16.12
C ILE A 118 -0.14 10.67 15.28
N SER A 119 1.09 10.33 14.91
CA SER A 119 1.96 11.16 14.09
C SER A 119 2.86 10.29 13.21
N GLY A 120 3.36 10.87 12.13
CA GLY A 120 4.28 10.18 11.23
C GLY A 120 3.69 8.94 10.59
N TYR A 121 4.47 7.86 10.60
CA TYR A 121 4.16 6.60 9.91
C TYR A 121 4.49 5.41 10.80
N ARG A 122 3.73 4.33 10.60
CA ARG A 122 3.98 3.05 11.29
C ARG A 122 3.96 1.90 10.29
N TYR A 123 4.95 1.03 10.38
CA TYR A 123 4.98 -0.20 9.59
C TYR A 123 4.08 -1.24 10.26
N ASP A 124 3.06 -1.72 9.57
CA ASP A 124 2.03 -2.60 10.13
C ASP A 124 2.10 -4.04 9.64
N GLY A 125 3.24 -4.45 9.11
CA GLY A 125 3.48 -5.85 8.78
C GLY A 125 3.21 -6.21 7.33
N LEU A 126 3.14 -7.51 7.07
CA LEU A 126 3.01 -8.07 5.73
C LEU A 126 1.57 -8.45 5.44
N TYR A 127 1.14 -8.12 4.23
CA TYR A 127 -0.17 -8.47 3.70
C TYR A 127 0.01 -9.20 2.37
N TYR A 128 -1.00 -9.97 1.97
CA TYR A 128 -1.02 -10.65 0.69
C TYR A 128 -2.21 -10.18 -0.14
N LEU A 129 -2.01 -10.06 -1.44
CA LEU A 129 -3.08 -9.72 -2.35
C LEU A 129 -3.95 -10.95 -2.62
N ASP A 130 -5.23 -10.85 -2.24
CA ASP A 130 -6.21 -11.90 -2.47
C ASP A 130 -6.81 -11.82 -3.86
N ASP A 131 -7.18 -10.60 -4.27
CA ASP A 131 -7.82 -10.36 -5.56
C ASP A 131 -7.69 -8.89 -5.97
N TYR A 132 -7.93 -8.63 -7.25
CA TYR A 132 -8.02 -7.28 -7.77
C TYR A 132 -9.08 -7.22 -8.85
N TYR A 133 -9.69 -6.06 -9.02
CA TYR A 133 -10.73 -5.84 -10.01
C TYR A 133 -10.92 -4.35 -10.28
N ALA A 134 -11.57 -4.04 -11.40
CA ALA A 134 -11.97 -2.67 -11.71
C ALA A 134 -13.43 -2.45 -11.32
N GLU A 135 -13.73 -1.26 -10.83
CA GLU A 135 -15.11 -0.84 -10.56
C GLU A 135 -15.26 0.67 -10.73
N GLU A 136 -16.49 1.16 -10.73
CA GLU A 136 -16.76 2.59 -10.72
C GLU A 136 -16.56 3.12 -9.30
N GLY A 137 -15.68 4.13 -9.15
CA GLY A 137 -15.42 4.76 -7.86
C GLY A 137 -16.45 5.82 -7.51
N ALA A 138 -16.29 6.43 -6.33
CA ALA A 138 -17.21 7.43 -5.78
C ALA A 138 -17.42 8.64 -6.72
N HIS A 139 -16.45 8.94 -7.56
CA HIS A 139 -16.51 10.08 -8.50
C HIS A 139 -16.95 9.70 -9.93
N GLY A 140 -17.45 8.47 -10.12
CA GLY A 140 -17.99 8.02 -11.39
C GLY A 140 -16.97 7.56 -12.43
N HIS A 141 -15.70 7.43 -12.06
CA HIS A 141 -14.63 6.94 -12.96
C HIS A 141 -14.15 5.57 -12.52
N ARG A 142 -13.57 4.81 -13.47
CA ARG A 142 -13.03 3.48 -13.18
C ARG A 142 -11.83 3.60 -12.24
N ILE A 143 -11.87 2.80 -11.18
CA ILE A 143 -10.75 2.63 -10.26
C ILE A 143 -10.37 1.15 -10.21
N TRP A 144 -9.10 0.88 -9.85
CA TRP A 144 -8.62 -0.48 -9.60
C TRP A 144 -8.64 -0.72 -8.09
N ARG A 145 -9.18 -1.87 -7.70
CA ARG A 145 -9.32 -2.27 -6.30
C ARG A 145 -8.47 -3.48 -6.01
N TYR A 146 -7.83 -3.47 -4.85
CA TYR A 146 -6.91 -4.53 -4.42
C TYR A 146 -7.31 -4.96 -3.01
N SER A 147 -7.71 -6.21 -2.88
CA SER A 147 -8.13 -6.80 -1.60
C SER A 147 -6.92 -7.47 -0.95
N LEU A 148 -6.51 -6.97 0.21
CA LEU A 148 -5.35 -7.47 0.93
C LEU A 148 -5.75 -8.06 2.27
N THR A 149 -5.08 -9.15 2.68
CA THR A 149 -5.26 -9.78 3.97
C THR A 149 -3.90 -9.90 4.66
N LYS A 150 -3.88 -9.53 5.94
CA LYS A 150 -2.65 -9.59 6.75
C LYS A 150 -2.16 -11.02 6.89
N GLU A 151 -0.84 -11.18 6.83
CA GLU A 151 -0.20 -12.47 7.07
C GLU A 151 -0.54 -13.02 8.45
N VAL A 152 -0.89 -14.30 8.49
CA VAL A 152 -1.11 -14.97 9.77
C VAL A 152 0.25 -15.26 10.39
N ASN A 153 0.48 -14.78 11.63
CA ASN A 153 1.72 -15.05 12.34
C ASN A 153 1.67 -16.43 12.95
N THR A 154 2.26 -17.42 12.25
CA THR A 154 2.30 -18.81 12.70
C THR A 154 3.32 -19.06 13.82
N ASP A 155 4.16 -18.07 14.15
CA ASP A 155 5.15 -18.16 15.23
C ASP A 155 4.55 -17.85 16.60
N LEU A 156 3.31 -17.33 16.64
CA LEU A 156 2.61 -17.09 17.89
C LEU A 156 2.03 -18.38 18.44
N PRO A 157 2.10 -18.60 19.77
CA PRO A 157 1.47 -19.75 20.37
C PRO A 157 -0.04 -19.73 20.15
N PRO A 158 -0.66 -20.91 20.05
CA PRO A 158 -2.10 -21.00 19.85
C PRO A 158 -2.91 -20.45 21.03
#